data_e48754ea73f8381d6254e80ad0c7744f
#
_entry.id   e48754ea73f8381d6254e80ad0c7744f
#
_cell.length_a   1.000
_cell.length_b   1.000
_cell.length_c   1.000
_cell.angle_alpha   90.00
_cell.angle_beta   90.00
_cell.angle_gamma   90.00
#
_symmetry.space_group_name_H-M   'P 1'
#
loop_
_entity.id
_entity.type
_entity.pdbx_description
1 polymer ?
#
loop_
_entity_poly.entity_id
_entity_poly.type
_entity_poly.pdbx_seq_one_letter_code
_entity_poly.pdbx_strand_id
1 'polypeptide(L)'
;DLKEKSWKEIVLERIPGVIEMFQDHGYQASDIGIIVREVKEGESVVKRMIDYSNICSPEKKCKYSYDVVSDDSLTLSSSHVINFITAALKVICDTKDIISRAQMVRFYSLSATAPGKGDLGLYDGSIADSSPDLFPEDSEHFLEKMRNRPLFEITESIISFFDLGSNPGNVAYLTTFQDQVLNFSRTKSSDADSFLEWWESTGNRKSISLPSNRNAARILTIHKAKGLEFKIVILPFLSWTLDYPSGKQPIMWIRPDKPPFSDLGIVPVKYSSNLANTFFADDYHIEKYFSYVDNINLLYVAMTRAKDAIYGFIPGNTAKSSTIAGIIKNAITSGENPADNQGIILKEYFNELKGVFEYGKIPGSTEKPELSEVIISEYYTVNRRHESLKLKLHGENYFTPADEASEQKINYGNLMHEVFEGINTADDIPSAINKLIVEGKIPGSAYEGLEKKLKSLITSPKVAEWFAPGARFFKEAEILLPSGTTRRPDRVIFSHGKAIVIDFKFGEEDRKYIDQALGYRDLLAGMGYENTEAFIWYVDKDKIVEV
;
A
#
# COMPACT_ATOMS: atom_id res chain seq x y z
N ASP A 1 3.72 15.39 -41.01
CA ASP A 1 4.59 15.54 -39.82
C ASP A 1 4.85 14.15 -39.25
N LEU A 2 5.87 13.46 -39.78
CA LEU A 2 6.41 12.24 -39.15
C LEU A 2 7.23 12.69 -37.93
N LYS A 3 6.61 12.72 -36.74
CA LYS A 3 7.36 12.81 -35.49
C LYS A 3 8.30 11.62 -35.43
N GLU A 4 9.62 11.86 -35.40
CA GLU A 4 10.59 10.79 -35.15
C GLU A 4 10.22 10.08 -33.87
N LYS A 5 9.97 8.77 -33.96
CA LYS A 5 9.65 7.93 -32.78
C LYS A 5 10.82 7.96 -31.80
N SER A 6 10.51 8.10 -30.54
CA SER A 6 11.53 7.96 -29.49
C SER A 6 12.13 6.55 -29.51
N TRP A 7 13.39 6.41 -29.08
CA TRP A 7 14.03 5.10 -29.01
C TRP A 7 13.24 4.10 -28.12
N LYS A 8 12.58 4.59 -27.07
CA LYS A 8 11.72 3.77 -26.20
C LYS A 8 10.50 3.23 -26.95
N GLU A 9 9.87 4.02 -27.80
CA GLU A 9 8.76 3.56 -28.66
C GLU A 9 9.21 2.48 -29.63
N ILE A 10 10.40 2.64 -30.24
CA ILE A 10 10.99 1.61 -31.13
C ILE A 10 11.24 0.31 -30.35
N VAL A 11 11.75 0.40 -29.13
CA VAL A 11 11.95 -0.78 -28.26
C VAL A 11 10.62 -1.46 -27.95
N LEU A 12 9.59 -0.71 -27.56
CA LEU A 12 8.26 -1.24 -27.27
C LEU A 12 7.69 -2.00 -28.49
N GLU A 13 7.91 -1.51 -29.70
CA GLU A 13 7.48 -2.20 -30.92
C GLU A 13 8.21 -3.52 -31.16
N ARG A 14 9.44 -3.68 -30.67
CA ARG A 14 10.27 -4.88 -30.87
C ARG A 14 10.03 -5.97 -29.80
N ILE A 15 9.56 -5.61 -28.60
CA ILE A 15 9.36 -6.57 -27.50
C ILE A 15 8.52 -7.79 -27.92
N PRO A 16 7.36 -7.66 -28.58
CA PRO A 16 6.57 -8.83 -28.98
C PRO A 16 7.38 -9.81 -29.85
N GLY A 17 8.15 -9.30 -30.80
CA GLY A 17 9.01 -10.14 -31.65
C GLY A 17 10.13 -10.85 -30.90
N VAL A 18 10.68 -10.23 -29.85
CA VAL A 18 11.65 -10.87 -28.94
C VAL A 18 11.01 -12.01 -28.15
N ILE A 19 9.77 -11.82 -27.69
CA ILE A 19 9.01 -12.86 -26.99
C ILE A 19 8.70 -14.02 -27.94
N GLU A 20 8.28 -13.73 -29.18
CA GLU A 20 8.07 -14.75 -30.23
C GLU A 20 9.35 -15.57 -30.48
N MET A 21 10.50 -14.88 -30.60
CA MET A 21 11.80 -15.51 -30.81
C MET A 21 12.15 -16.53 -29.71
N PHE A 22 11.95 -16.16 -28.43
CA PHE A 22 12.21 -17.10 -27.33
C PHE A 22 11.21 -18.26 -27.30
N GLN A 23 9.95 -18.03 -27.65
CA GLN A 23 8.96 -19.10 -27.74
C GLN A 23 9.26 -20.05 -28.90
N ASP A 24 9.83 -19.57 -30.01
CA ASP A 24 10.33 -20.43 -31.11
C ASP A 24 11.53 -21.32 -30.68
N HIS A 25 12.28 -20.91 -29.63
CA HIS A 25 13.31 -21.76 -29.01
C HIS A 25 12.75 -22.69 -27.91
N GLY A 26 11.42 -22.83 -27.81
CA GLY A 26 10.74 -23.73 -26.87
C GLY A 26 10.50 -23.20 -25.46
N TYR A 27 10.78 -21.93 -25.19
CA TYR A 27 10.47 -21.32 -23.91
C TYR A 27 8.97 -20.95 -23.80
N GLN A 28 8.41 -21.09 -22.62
CA GLN A 28 7.06 -20.62 -22.35
C GLN A 28 7.09 -19.12 -21.97
N ALA A 29 5.96 -18.42 -22.14
CA ALA A 29 5.88 -17.02 -21.70
C ALA A 29 6.18 -16.88 -20.19
N SER A 30 5.77 -17.87 -19.38
CA SER A 30 6.07 -17.94 -17.92
C SER A 30 7.57 -18.06 -17.59
N ASP A 31 8.41 -18.46 -18.53
CA ASP A 31 9.87 -18.52 -18.36
C ASP A 31 10.54 -17.15 -18.54
N ILE A 32 9.79 -16.14 -19.01
CA ILE A 32 10.30 -14.82 -19.41
C ILE A 32 10.01 -13.78 -18.30
N GLY A 33 11.06 -13.16 -17.80
CA GLY A 33 10.99 -11.97 -16.94
C GLY A 33 11.33 -10.71 -17.71
N ILE A 34 10.45 -9.71 -17.73
CA ILE A 34 10.72 -8.39 -18.30
C ILE A 34 11.01 -7.45 -17.14
N ILE A 35 12.26 -7.02 -17.01
CA ILE A 35 12.70 -6.24 -15.85
C ILE A 35 12.95 -4.79 -16.26
N VAL A 36 12.29 -3.87 -15.55
CA VAL A 36 12.33 -2.41 -15.81
C VAL A 36 12.86 -1.65 -14.61
N ARG A 37 13.34 -0.43 -14.83
CA ARG A 37 13.82 0.45 -13.75
C ARG A 37 12.67 1.14 -13.00
N GLU A 38 11.67 1.65 -13.73
CA GLU A 38 10.55 2.41 -13.18
C GLU A 38 9.20 1.73 -13.48
N VAL A 39 8.22 1.91 -12.59
CA VAL A 39 6.86 1.36 -12.75
C VAL A 39 6.22 1.81 -14.06
N LYS A 40 6.36 3.09 -14.42
CA LYS A 40 5.84 3.65 -15.69
C LYS A 40 6.38 2.96 -16.95
N GLU A 41 7.61 2.48 -16.89
CA GLU A 41 8.19 1.70 -17.98
C GLU A 41 7.49 0.35 -18.10
N GLY A 42 7.19 -0.30 -16.96
CA GLY A 42 6.43 -1.54 -16.91
C GLY A 42 5.00 -1.38 -17.46
N GLU A 43 4.31 -0.31 -17.06
CA GLU A 43 2.98 0.03 -17.58
C GLU A 43 2.98 0.21 -19.10
N SER A 44 4.02 0.86 -19.64
CA SER A 44 4.18 1.05 -21.10
C SER A 44 4.35 -0.28 -21.83
N VAL A 45 5.11 -1.22 -21.25
CA VAL A 45 5.29 -2.58 -21.79
C VAL A 45 3.97 -3.35 -21.74
N VAL A 46 3.25 -3.32 -20.59
CA VAL A 46 1.93 -3.96 -20.47
C VAL A 46 0.97 -3.46 -21.53
N LYS A 47 0.83 -2.14 -21.65
CA LYS A 47 -0.03 -1.51 -22.65
C LYS A 47 0.31 -1.98 -24.06
N ARG A 48 1.60 -1.97 -24.40
CA ARG A 48 2.06 -2.41 -25.74
C ARG A 48 1.75 -3.88 -26.00
N MET A 49 1.92 -4.75 -25.01
CA MET A 49 1.63 -6.18 -25.18
C MET A 49 0.13 -6.44 -25.36
N ILE A 50 -0.72 -5.74 -24.63
CA ILE A 50 -2.19 -5.80 -24.79
C ILE A 50 -2.58 -5.30 -26.18
N ASP A 51 -2.10 -4.13 -26.60
CA ASP A 51 -2.39 -3.56 -27.92
C ASP A 51 -1.95 -4.51 -29.05
N TYR A 52 -0.75 -5.08 -28.93
CA TYR A 52 -0.24 -6.03 -29.92
C TYR A 52 -1.06 -7.31 -29.94
N SER A 53 -1.40 -7.87 -28.80
CA SER A 53 -2.26 -9.05 -28.71
C SER A 53 -3.64 -8.82 -29.36
N ASN A 54 -4.19 -7.61 -29.30
CA ASN A 54 -5.48 -7.29 -29.91
C ASN A 54 -5.42 -7.22 -31.46
N ILE A 55 -4.29 -6.76 -32.01
CA ILE A 55 -4.12 -6.51 -33.47
C ILE A 55 -3.40 -7.64 -34.21
N CYS A 56 -2.67 -8.54 -33.52
CA CYS A 56 -1.93 -9.62 -34.20
C CYS A 56 -2.88 -10.63 -34.84
N SER A 57 -2.38 -11.31 -35.89
CA SER A 57 -3.16 -12.30 -36.65
C SER A 57 -3.60 -13.47 -35.76
N PRO A 58 -4.75 -14.11 -36.08
CA PRO A 58 -5.22 -15.30 -35.36
C PRO A 58 -4.18 -16.43 -35.31
N GLU A 59 -3.43 -16.61 -36.39
CA GLU A 59 -2.36 -17.61 -36.49
C GLU A 59 -1.26 -17.39 -35.45
N LYS A 60 -0.85 -16.13 -35.25
CA LYS A 60 0.13 -15.77 -34.21
C LYS A 60 -0.42 -15.98 -32.80
N LYS A 61 -1.71 -15.68 -32.57
CA LYS A 61 -2.36 -15.92 -31.25
C LYS A 61 -2.44 -17.42 -30.93
N CYS A 62 -2.59 -18.26 -31.92
CA CYS A 62 -2.59 -19.71 -31.70
C CYS A 62 -1.19 -20.25 -31.40
N LYS A 63 -0.14 -19.63 -31.94
CA LYS A 63 1.25 -20.11 -31.83
C LYS A 63 1.95 -19.55 -30.60
N TYR A 64 1.71 -18.28 -30.24
CA TYR A 64 2.43 -17.56 -29.20
C TYR A 64 1.51 -17.03 -28.09
N SER A 65 2.00 -17.07 -26.87
CA SER A 65 1.36 -16.38 -25.73
C SER A 65 1.96 -14.98 -25.58
N TYR A 66 1.09 -13.98 -25.61
CA TYR A 66 1.45 -12.57 -25.36
C TYR A 66 0.96 -12.08 -24.00
N ASP A 67 0.47 -12.99 -23.17
CA ASP A 67 -0.01 -12.65 -21.85
C ASP A 67 1.14 -12.14 -20.97
N VAL A 68 0.88 -11.05 -20.31
CA VAL A 68 1.82 -10.42 -19.38
C VAL A 68 1.18 -10.20 -18.01
N VAL A 69 1.98 -10.37 -16.99
CA VAL A 69 1.59 -10.13 -15.59
C VAL A 69 2.55 -9.12 -14.99
N SER A 70 2.03 -8.05 -14.44
CA SER A 70 2.81 -7.06 -13.72
C SER A 70 2.24 -6.87 -12.32
N ASP A 71 3.04 -7.09 -11.31
CA ASP A 71 2.65 -6.90 -9.91
C ASP A 71 2.30 -5.43 -9.60
N ASP A 72 2.84 -4.47 -10.37
CA ASP A 72 2.60 -3.04 -10.20
C ASP A 72 1.39 -2.52 -10.97
N SER A 73 1.03 -3.14 -12.10
CA SER A 73 -0.12 -2.72 -12.92
C SER A 73 -1.44 -3.34 -12.45
N LEU A 74 -1.39 -4.26 -11.51
CA LEU A 74 -2.55 -4.94 -10.93
C LEU A 74 -2.85 -4.44 -9.52
N THR A 75 -2.50 -3.21 -9.20
CA THR A 75 -2.93 -2.62 -7.93
C THR A 75 -4.44 -2.47 -7.88
N LEU A 76 -5.03 -2.67 -6.72
CA LEU A 76 -6.47 -2.50 -6.53
C LEU A 76 -6.95 -1.10 -6.95
N SER A 77 -6.12 -0.07 -6.70
CA SER A 77 -6.40 1.32 -7.11
C SER A 77 -6.38 1.57 -8.62
N SER A 78 -5.82 0.67 -9.43
CA SER A 78 -5.86 0.79 -10.89
C SER A 78 -7.21 0.37 -11.48
N SER A 79 -8.05 -0.34 -10.72
CA SER A 79 -9.33 -0.85 -11.17
C SER A 79 -10.44 0.19 -11.01
N HIS A 80 -11.18 0.46 -12.09
CA HIS A 80 -12.32 1.36 -12.06
C HIS A 80 -13.44 0.87 -11.13
N VAL A 81 -13.65 -0.46 -11.04
CA VAL A 81 -14.68 -1.02 -10.15
C VAL A 81 -14.32 -0.83 -8.67
N ILE A 82 -13.04 -0.93 -8.30
CA ILE A 82 -12.62 -0.67 -6.93
C ILE A 82 -12.70 0.82 -6.59
N ASN A 83 -12.29 1.68 -7.52
CA ASN A 83 -12.44 3.12 -7.35
C ASN A 83 -13.91 3.55 -7.25
N PHE A 84 -14.82 2.87 -7.94
CA PHE A 84 -16.25 3.06 -7.78
C PHE A 84 -16.71 2.70 -6.36
N ILE A 85 -16.34 1.51 -5.85
CA ILE A 85 -16.73 1.07 -4.49
C ILE A 85 -16.18 2.03 -3.43
N THR A 86 -14.93 2.45 -3.55
CA THR A 86 -14.34 3.39 -2.59
C THR A 86 -15.00 4.77 -2.64
N ALA A 87 -15.37 5.25 -3.82
CA ALA A 87 -16.15 6.48 -3.96
C ALA A 87 -17.57 6.35 -3.36
N ALA A 88 -18.24 5.21 -3.58
CA ALA A 88 -19.54 4.93 -2.98
C ALA A 88 -19.46 4.87 -1.44
N LEU A 89 -18.43 4.26 -0.87
CA LEU A 89 -18.17 4.26 0.58
C LEU A 89 -18.00 5.69 1.11
N LYS A 90 -17.24 6.57 0.43
CA LYS A 90 -17.10 7.97 0.81
C LYS A 90 -18.43 8.73 0.80
N VAL A 91 -19.27 8.51 -0.22
CA VAL A 91 -20.62 9.10 -0.30
C VAL A 91 -21.54 8.60 0.81
N ILE A 92 -21.42 7.34 1.23
CA ILE A 92 -22.17 6.78 2.36
C ILE A 92 -21.75 7.45 3.68
N CYS A 93 -20.45 7.69 3.88
CA CYS A 93 -19.91 8.36 5.07
C CYS A 93 -20.28 9.85 5.10
N ASP A 94 -20.10 10.55 3.97
CA ASP A 94 -20.49 11.96 3.80
C ASP A 94 -21.33 12.17 2.54
N THR A 95 -22.63 12.28 2.71
CA THR A 95 -23.59 12.52 1.62
C THR A 95 -23.44 13.87 0.94
N LYS A 96 -22.69 14.81 1.56
CA LYS A 96 -22.45 16.16 1.02
C LYS A 96 -21.15 16.24 0.19
N ASP A 97 -20.36 15.17 0.12
CA ASP A 97 -19.14 15.14 -0.67
C ASP A 97 -19.45 15.03 -2.17
N ILE A 98 -19.56 16.21 -2.80
CA ILE A 98 -19.84 16.34 -4.24
C ILE A 98 -18.72 15.71 -5.08
N ILE A 99 -17.47 15.78 -4.61
CA ILE A 99 -16.31 15.25 -5.35
C ILE A 99 -16.37 13.74 -5.42
N SER A 100 -16.60 13.06 -4.30
CA SER A 100 -16.74 11.61 -4.26
C SER A 100 -17.97 11.13 -5.03
N ARG A 101 -19.06 11.90 -5.03
CA ARG A 101 -20.23 11.62 -5.86
C ARG A 101 -19.91 11.71 -7.36
N ALA A 102 -19.21 12.72 -7.80
CA ALA A 102 -18.75 12.85 -9.19
C ALA A 102 -17.77 11.73 -9.59
N GLN A 103 -16.87 11.32 -8.68
CA GLN A 103 -15.98 10.18 -8.88
C GLN A 103 -16.76 8.86 -9.02
N MET A 104 -17.76 8.65 -8.20
CA MET A 104 -18.64 7.48 -8.25
C MET A 104 -19.33 7.36 -9.64
N VAL A 105 -19.92 8.46 -10.16
CA VAL A 105 -20.50 8.51 -11.51
C VAL A 105 -19.48 8.14 -12.58
N ARG A 106 -18.32 8.78 -12.53
CA ARG A 106 -17.24 8.56 -13.51
C ARG A 106 -16.77 7.11 -13.51
N PHE A 107 -16.45 6.55 -12.35
CA PHE A 107 -15.91 5.20 -12.28
C PHE A 107 -16.93 4.13 -12.64
N TYR A 108 -18.23 4.36 -12.35
CA TYR A 108 -19.29 3.47 -12.80
C TYR A 108 -19.39 3.42 -14.33
N SER A 109 -19.34 4.57 -14.99
CA SER A 109 -19.36 4.65 -16.45
C SER A 109 -18.15 3.96 -17.12
N LEU A 110 -16.97 3.94 -16.44
CA LEU A 110 -15.76 3.31 -16.92
C LEU A 110 -15.66 1.81 -16.57
N SER A 111 -16.46 1.32 -15.64
CA SER A 111 -16.39 -0.08 -15.17
C SER A 111 -17.00 -1.11 -16.15
N ALA A 112 -17.41 -0.68 -17.33
CA ALA A 112 -18.04 -1.50 -18.39
C ALA A 112 -19.34 -2.23 -17.99
N THR A 113 -19.88 -1.95 -16.81
CA THR A 113 -21.16 -2.48 -16.33
C THR A 113 -22.34 -1.65 -16.86
N ALA A 114 -22.06 -0.42 -17.32
CA ALA A 114 -23.09 0.45 -17.90
C ALA A 114 -23.22 0.19 -19.43
N PRO A 115 -24.36 -0.29 -19.92
CA PRO A 115 -24.53 -0.54 -21.35
C PRO A 115 -24.56 0.77 -22.13
N GLY A 116 -23.59 0.98 -23.02
CA GLY A 116 -23.71 1.86 -24.17
C GLY A 116 -23.30 3.33 -24.04
N LYS A 117 -22.66 3.79 -22.97
CA LYS A 117 -22.15 5.16 -22.88
C LYS A 117 -20.64 5.15 -22.64
N GLY A 118 -19.87 5.14 -23.73
CA GLY A 118 -18.43 5.43 -23.70
C GLY A 118 -18.21 6.90 -23.29
N ASP A 119 -17.04 7.12 -22.68
CA ASP A 119 -16.38 8.39 -22.35
C ASP A 119 -17.32 9.61 -22.29
N LEU A 120 -17.88 9.86 -21.11
CA LEU A 120 -18.55 11.12 -20.81
C LEU A 120 -17.47 12.20 -20.81
N GLY A 121 -17.37 12.94 -21.93
CA GLY A 121 -16.40 13.99 -22.15
C GLY A 121 -16.25 14.95 -20.97
N LEU A 122 -15.11 15.61 -20.93
CA LEU A 122 -14.61 16.55 -19.93
C LEU A 122 -15.69 17.29 -19.10
N TYR A 123 -15.49 17.19 -17.80
CA TYR A 123 -16.22 17.83 -16.71
C TYR A 123 -16.81 19.20 -17.01
N ASP A 124 -18.12 19.27 -17.14
CA ASP A 124 -18.94 20.40 -16.78
C ASP A 124 -19.58 20.07 -15.40
N GLY A 125 -19.59 21.01 -14.48
CA GLY A 125 -20.06 20.84 -13.09
C GLY A 125 -21.54 20.41 -12.94
N SER A 126 -22.27 20.21 -14.05
CA SER A 126 -23.65 19.71 -14.12
C SER A 126 -23.77 18.19 -13.95
N ILE A 127 -22.64 17.44 -13.94
CA ILE A 127 -22.65 15.96 -13.88
C ILE A 127 -23.12 15.44 -12.51
N ALA A 128 -22.88 16.19 -11.43
CA ALA A 128 -23.35 15.80 -10.09
C ALA A 128 -24.88 15.80 -9.98
N ASP A 129 -25.56 16.64 -10.78
CA ASP A 129 -27.02 16.73 -10.81
C ASP A 129 -27.68 15.82 -11.88
N SER A 130 -26.89 15.27 -12.82
CA SER A 130 -27.39 14.46 -13.95
C SER A 130 -27.36 12.94 -13.70
N SER A 131 -27.14 12.52 -12.46
CA SER A 131 -26.91 11.12 -12.09
C SER A 131 -28.10 10.15 -12.12
N PRO A 132 -29.40 10.57 -12.20
CA PRO A 132 -30.51 9.62 -12.11
C PRO A 132 -30.55 8.57 -13.23
N ASP A 133 -30.08 8.92 -14.44
CA ASP A 133 -30.22 8.05 -15.63
C ASP A 133 -29.10 7.00 -15.78
N LEU A 134 -28.02 7.11 -15.00
CA LEU A 134 -26.86 6.22 -15.12
C LEU A 134 -26.89 5.06 -14.12
N PHE A 135 -27.39 5.32 -12.91
CA PHE A 135 -27.47 4.35 -11.84
C PHE A 135 -28.77 3.55 -11.88
N PRO A 136 -28.82 2.37 -11.26
CA PRO A 136 -30.07 1.64 -11.02
C PRO A 136 -31.08 2.51 -10.28
N GLU A 137 -32.38 2.26 -10.52
CA GLU A 137 -33.47 2.91 -9.76
C GLU A 137 -33.22 2.73 -8.25
N ASP A 138 -33.62 3.71 -7.44
CA ASP A 138 -33.45 3.73 -5.97
C ASP A 138 -32.01 3.78 -5.42
N SER A 139 -31.02 4.10 -6.24
CA SER A 139 -29.61 4.17 -5.79
C SER A 139 -29.38 5.11 -4.61
N GLU A 140 -30.02 6.27 -4.56
CA GLU A 140 -29.90 7.23 -3.45
C GLU A 140 -30.47 6.64 -2.15
N HIS A 141 -31.64 6.06 -2.21
CA HIS A 141 -32.27 5.40 -1.06
C HIS A 141 -31.43 4.20 -0.58
N PHE A 142 -30.84 3.46 -1.51
CA PHE A 142 -29.91 2.36 -1.20
C PHE A 142 -28.68 2.86 -0.42
N LEU A 143 -28.01 3.92 -0.89
CA LEU A 143 -26.83 4.48 -0.22
C LEU A 143 -27.15 5.00 1.19
N GLU A 144 -28.29 5.68 1.36
CA GLU A 144 -28.74 6.14 2.68
C GLU A 144 -28.96 4.97 3.65
N LYS A 145 -29.58 3.89 3.19
CA LYS A 145 -29.84 2.68 3.99
C LYS A 145 -28.57 1.97 4.43
N MET A 146 -27.46 2.10 3.68
CA MET A 146 -26.18 1.47 4.01
C MET A 146 -25.39 2.20 5.10
N ARG A 147 -25.73 3.42 5.45
CA ARG A 147 -24.93 4.31 6.32
C ARG A 147 -24.55 3.74 7.69
N ASN A 148 -25.37 2.87 8.26
CA ASN A 148 -25.18 2.33 9.60
C ASN A 148 -24.98 0.80 9.58
N ARG A 149 -24.37 0.26 8.52
CA ARG A 149 -24.09 -1.16 8.41
C ARG A 149 -22.61 -1.48 8.55
N PRO A 150 -22.25 -2.70 8.91
CA PRO A 150 -20.85 -3.13 8.93
C PRO A 150 -20.21 -2.99 7.55
N LEU A 151 -18.94 -2.59 7.50
CA LEU A 151 -18.18 -2.34 6.27
C LEU A 151 -18.26 -3.48 5.25
N PHE A 152 -18.13 -4.73 5.70
CA PHE A 152 -18.20 -5.88 4.80
C PHE A 152 -19.60 -6.02 4.17
N GLU A 153 -20.66 -5.83 4.96
CA GLU A 153 -22.05 -5.87 4.49
C GLU A 153 -22.34 -4.73 3.49
N ILE A 154 -21.82 -3.53 3.75
CA ILE A 154 -21.90 -2.40 2.80
C ILE A 154 -21.24 -2.79 1.48
N THR A 155 -20.02 -3.32 1.53
CA THR A 155 -19.25 -3.69 0.34
C THR A 155 -19.96 -4.75 -0.49
N GLU A 156 -20.45 -5.82 0.13
CA GLU A 156 -21.24 -6.88 -0.53
C GLU A 156 -22.50 -6.33 -1.16
N SER A 157 -23.21 -5.46 -0.43
CA SER A 157 -24.44 -4.84 -0.91
C SER A 157 -24.20 -3.93 -2.12
N ILE A 158 -23.11 -3.15 -2.14
CA ILE A 158 -22.71 -2.33 -3.29
C ILE A 158 -22.41 -3.22 -4.50
N ILE A 159 -21.61 -4.27 -4.33
CA ILE A 159 -21.25 -5.20 -5.41
C ILE A 159 -22.50 -5.83 -6.03
N SER A 160 -23.44 -6.26 -5.20
CA SER A 160 -24.68 -6.89 -5.63
C SER A 160 -25.66 -5.90 -6.28
N PHE A 161 -25.88 -4.74 -5.65
CA PHE A 161 -26.86 -3.75 -6.12
C PHE A 161 -26.47 -3.15 -7.48
N PHE A 162 -25.19 -2.86 -7.68
CA PHE A 162 -24.66 -2.30 -8.94
C PHE A 162 -24.21 -3.36 -9.94
N ASP A 163 -24.44 -4.65 -9.66
CA ASP A 163 -24.08 -5.79 -10.51
C ASP A 163 -22.61 -5.77 -11.01
N LEU A 164 -21.69 -5.41 -10.11
CA LEU A 164 -20.28 -5.23 -10.45
C LEU A 164 -19.56 -6.54 -10.79
N GLY A 165 -20.13 -7.67 -10.38
CA GLY A 165 -19.61 -9.02 -10.60
C GLY A 165 -19.93 -9.61 -11.96
N SER A 166 -20.85 -9.05 -12.73
CA SER A 166 -21.27 -9.56 -14.04
C SER A 166 -20.15 -9.55 -15.09
N ASN A 167 -19.17 -8.63 -14.94
CA ASN A 167 -17.99 -8.60 -15.79
C ASN A 167 -16.89 -9.53 -15.23
N PRO A 168 -16.51 -10.62 -15.94
CA PRO A 168 -15.46 -11.54 -15.48
C PRO A 168 -14.12 -10.85 -15.20
N GLY A 169 -13.79 -9.75 -15.89
CA GLY A 169 -12.58 -8.96 -15.67
C GLY A 169 -12.52 -8.29 -14.28
N ASN A 170 -13.67 -8.05 -13.66
CA ASN A 170 -13.75 -7.42 -12.35
C ASN A 170 -13.61 -8.42 -11.18
N VAL A 171 -13.92 -9.70 -11.42
CA VAL A 171 -14.03 -10.71 -10.33
C VAL A 171 -12.78 -10.81 -9.48
N ALA A 172 -11.60 -10.86 -10.10
CA ALA A 172 -10.33 -10.95 -9.36
C ALA A 172 -10.08 -9.71 -8.49
N TYR A 173 -10.43 -8.52 -8.98
CA TYR A 173 -10.33 -7.27 -8.21
C TYR A 173 -11.31 -7.25 -7.04
N LEU A 174 -12.56 -7.60 -7.30
CA LEU A 174 -13.62 -7.64 -6.29
C LEU A 174 -13.27 -8.62 -5.17
N THR A 175 -12.88 -9.86 -5.51
CA THR A 175 -12.52 -10.87 -4.50
C THR A 175 -11.33 -10.42 -3.65
N THR A 176 -10.27 -9.88 -4.27
CA THR A 176 -9.12 -9.38 -3.52
C THR A 176 -9.49 -8.19 -2.64
N PHE A 177 -10.36 -7.29 -3.12
CA PHE A 177 -10.84 -6.16 -2.32
C PHE A 177 -11.67 -6.62 -1.12
N GLN A 178 -12.59 -7.57 -1.32
CA GLN A 178 -13.38 -8.19 -0.25
C GLN A 178 -12.49 -8.85 0.81
N ASP A 179 -11.40 -9.53 0.40
CA ASP A 179 -10.41 -10.09 1.32
C ASP A 179 -9.73 -8.98 2.14
N GLN A 180 -9.39 -7.83 1.54
CA GLN A 180 -8.81 -6.70 2.28
C GLN A 180 -9.81 -6.09 3.26
N VAL A 181 -11.08 -5.91 2.85
CA VAL A 181 -12.17 -5.44 3.71
C VAL A 181 -12.38 -6.39 4.88
N LEU A 182 -12.43 -7.70 4.62
CA LEU A 182 -12.60 -8.72 5.66
C LEU A 182 -11.43 -8.73 6.64
N ASN A 183 -10.20 -8.69 6.13
CA ASN A 183 -9.00 -8.63 6.98
C ASN A 183 -8.97 -7.37 7.84
N PHE A 184 -9.34 -6.22 7.27
CA PHE A 184 -9.43 -4.97 8.01
C PHE A 184 -10.48 -5.05 9.11
N SER A 185 -11.69 -5.54 8.79
CA SER A 185 -12.78 -5.70 9.75
C SER A 185 -12.45 -6.65 10.91
N ARG A 186 -11.62 -7.67 10.65
CA ARG A 186 -11.17 -8.62 11.68
C ARG A 186 -10.06 -8.08 12.57
N THR A 187 -9.19 -7.22 12.03
CA THR A 187 -7.97 -6.81 12.73
C THR A 187 -8.03 -5.41 13.33
N LYS A 188 -8.91 -4.55 12.80
CA LYS A 188 -8.98 -3.13 13.21
C LYS A 188 -10.39 -2.72 13.58
N SER A 189 -11.28 -2.47 12.60
CA SER A 189 -12.63 -1.97 12.82
C SER A 189 -13.54 -2.35 11.67
N SER A 190 -14.85 -2.50 11.92
CA SER A 190 -15.86 -2.67 10.89
C SER A 190 -16.46 -1.35 10.39
N ASP A 191 -15.83 -0.24 10.73
CA ASP A 191 -16.21 1.11 10.37
C ASP A 191 -15.66 1.53 9.01
N ALA A 192 -16.51 2.16 8.18
CA ALA A 192 -16.16 2.56 6.83
C ALA A 192 -15.19 3.75 6.79
N ASP A 193 -15.30 4.72 7.72
CA ASP A 193 -14.40 5.88 7.76
C ASP A 193 -12.96 5.46 8.09
N SER A 194 -12.78 4.63 9.13
CA SER A 194 -11.48 4.08 9.50
C SER A 194 -10.85 3.22 8.39
N PHE A 195 -11.69 2.50 7.62
CA PHE A 195 -11.23 1.76 6.45
C PHE A 195 -10.76 2.69 5.33
N LEU A 196 -11.47 3.76 5.06
CA LEU A 196 -11.10 4.73 4.01
C LEU A 196 -9.77 5.43 4.33
N GLU A 197 -9.52 5.81 5.58
CA GLU A 197 -8.22 6.34 6.01
C GLU A 197 -7.09 5.33 5.80
N TRP A 198 -7.30 4.08 6.19
CA TRP A 198 -6.33 3.01 5.95
C TRP A 198 -6.15 2.75 4.44
N TRP A 199 -7.23 2.79 3.68
CA TRP A 199 -7.19 2.59 2.24
C TRP A 199 -6.34 3.66 1.55
N GLU A 200 -6.51 4.93 1.88
CA GLU A 200 -5.72 6.03 1.32
C GLU A 200 -4.24 5.94 1.68
N SER A 201 -3.91 5.53 2.88
CA SER A 201 -2.52 5.42 3.34
C SER A 201 -1.81 4.16 2.85
N THR A 202 -2.48 3.02 2.80
CA THR A 202 -1.85 1.71 2.62
C THR A 202 -2.59 0.77 1.67
N GLY A 203 -3.93 0.68 1.78
CA GLY A 203 -4.74 -0.33 1.12
C GLY A 203 -4.73 -0.22 -0.41
N ASN A 204 -4.69 0.99 -0.93
CA ASN A 204 -4.70 1.30 -2.36
C ASN A 204 -3.48 0.73 -3.13
N ARG A 205 -2.38 0.42 -2.41
CA ARG A 205 -1.15 -0.17 -2.98
C ARG A 205 -1.18 -1.69 -3.02
N LYS A 206 -2.22 -2.32 -2.48
CA LYS A 206 -2.37 -3.78 -2.56
C LYS A 206 -2.65 -4.20 -3.99
N SER A 207 -2.04 -5.31 -4.41
CA SER A 207 -2.17 -5.88 -5.75
C SER A 207 -2.89 -7.22 -5.71
N ILE A 208 -3.49 -7.59 -6.85
CA ILE A 208 -4.07 -8.91 -7.04
C ILE A 208 -2.94 -9.93 -7.13
N SER A 209 -3.05 -11.01 -6.38
CA SER A 209 -2.22 -12.20 -6.58
C SER A 209 -2.83 -13.04 -7.71
N LEU A 210 -2.21 -13.03 -8.88
CA LEU A 210 -2.62 -13.94 -9.94
C LEU A 210 -2.09 -15.35 -9.65
N PRO A 211 -2.87 -16.38 -9.96
CA PRO A 211 -2.40 -17.76 -9.83
C PRO A 211 -1.12 -17.97 -10.65
N SER A 212 -0.11 -18.61 -10.04
CA SER A 212 1.19 -18.88 -10.62
C SER A 212 1.16 -19.79 -11.87
N ASN A 213 0.00 -20.35 -12.21
CA ASN A 213 -0.18 -21.33 -13.29
C ASN A 213 -0.52 -20.72 -14.67
N ARG A 214 -0.55 -19.39 -14.83
CA ARG A 214 -0.75 -18.79 -16.15
C ARG A 214 0.56 -18.75 -16.92
N ASN A 215 0.52 -19.18 -18.18
CA ASN A 215 1.65 -19.04 -19.12
C ASN A 215 1.74 -17.59 -19.60
N ALA A 216 2.27 -16.71 -18.73
CA ALA A 216 2.38 -15.27 -18.95
C ALA A 216 3.76 -14.74 -18.58
N ALA A 217 4.31 -13.81 -19.36
CA ALA A 217 5.58 -13.16 -19.04
C ALA A 217 5.41 -12.20 -17.85
N ARG A 218 6.36 -12.23 -16.92
CA ARG A 218 6.30 -11.40 -15.71
C ARG A 218 7.04 -10.08 -15.91
N ILE A 219 6.36 -8.97 -15.62
CA ILE A 219 6.94 -7.62 -15.68
C ILE A 219 7.16 -7.15 -14.25
N LEU A 220 8.41 -6.78 -13.93
CA LEU A 220 8.85 -6.43 -12.58
C LEU A 220 9.82 -5.26 -12.62
N THR A 221 9.83 -4.45 -11.55
CA THR A 221 10.95 -3.55 -11.32
C THR A 221 12.18 -4.32 -10.82
N ILE A 222 13.40 -3.77 -11.04
CA ILE A 222 14.66 -4.40 -10.61
C ILE A 222 14.62 -4.73 -9.11
N HIS A 223 14.06 -3.85 -8.28
CA HIS A 223 13.96 -4.07 -6.83
C HIS A 223 13.06 -5.26 -6.48
N LYS A 224 11.92 -5.41 -7.17
CA LYS A 224 11.01 -6.54 -6.96
C LYS A 224 11.55 -7.85 -7.51
N ALA A 225 12.39 -7.78 -8.53
CA ALA A 225 13.06 -8.94 -9.11
C ALA A 225 14.18 -9.50 -8.21
N LYS A 226 14.59 -8.78 -7.15
CA LYS A 226 15.63 -9.28 -6.22
C LYS A 226 15.16 -10.57 -5.54
N GLY A 227 15.97 -11.62 -5.68
CA GLY A 227 15.67 -12.96 -5.14
C GLY A 227 14.82 -13.84 -6.05
N LEU A 228 14.31 -13.33 -7.18
CA LEU A 228 13.63 -14.12 -8.20
C LEU A 228 14.61 -14.51 -9.31
N GLU A 229 14.29 -15.59 -10.03
CA GLU A 229 15.06 -16.08 -11.17
C GLU A 229 14.13 -16.40 -12.33
N PHE A 230 14.59 -16.14 -13.55
CA PHE A 230 13.89 -16.43 -14.79
C PHE A 230 14.82 -17.16 -15.75
N LYS A 231 14.31 -18.04 -16.60
CA LYS A 231 15.15 -18.63 -17.64
C LYS A 231 15.62 -17.54 -18.59
N ILE A 232 14.70 -16.68 -19.03
CA ILE A 232 14.96 -15.57 -19.94
C ILE A 232 14.68 -14.25 -19.23
N VAL A 233 15.59 -13.28 -19.36
CA VAL A 233 15.39 -11.91 -18.90
C VAL A 233 15.45 -10.95 -20.07
N ILE A 234 14.40 -10.13 -20.21
CA ILE A 234 14.36 -9.01 -21.16
C ILE A 234 14.52 -7.71 -20.40
N LEU A 235 15.50 -6.89 -20.78
CA LEU A 235 15.82 -5.58 -20.20
C LEU A 235 15.54 -4.50 -21.25
N PRO A 236 14.31 -3.97 -21.32
CA PRO A 236 13.91 -3.10 -22.44
C PRO A 236 14.58 -1.72 -22.41
N PHE A 237 14.95 -1.20 -21.23
CA PHE A 237 15.36 0.20 -21.11
C PHE A 237 16.64 0.35 -20.27
N LEU A 238 17.76 -0.16 -20.75
CA LEU A 238 19.07 -0.04 -20.12
C LEU A 238 19.69 1.36 -20.37
N SER A 239 19.09 2.42 -19.79
CA SER A 239 19.47 3.80 -20.10
C SER A 239 19.50 4.77 -18.90
N TRP A 240 19.26 4.29 -17.67
CA TRP A 240 19.24 5.17 -16.51
C TRP A 240 20.61 5.77 -16.18
N THR A 241 20.57 6.92 -15.53
CA THR A 241 21.77 7.65 -15.12
C THR A 241 22.42 7.00 -13.89
N LEU A 242 23.74 7.13 -13.77
CA LEU A 242 24.49 6.70 -12.59
C LEU A 242 24.32 7.66 -11.42
N ASP A 243 24.14 8.93 -11.72
CA ASP A 243 23.90 9.99 -10.75
C ASP A 243 22.39 10.28 -10.64
N TYR A 244 21.98 11.01 -9.61
CA TYR A 244 20.61 11.44 -9.42
C TYR A 244 20.10 12.27 -10.60
N PRO A 245 18.95 11.92 -11.19
CA PRO A 245 18.39 12.71 -12.28
C PRO A 245 17.91 14.08 -11.79
N SER A 246 17.90 15.07 -12.69
CA SER A 246 17.38 16.40 -12.39
C SER A 246 15.95 16.34 -11.87
N GLY A 247 15.68 17.03 -10.78
CA GLY A 247 14.37 17.05 -10.11
C GLY A 247 14.13 15.91 -9.09
N LYS A 248 15.04 14.91 -9.02
CA LYS A 248 14.96 13.80 -8.04
C LYS A 248 16.19 13.77 -7.11
N GLN A 249 16.85 14.92 -6.89
CA GLN A 249 17.99 15.01 -6.00
C GLN A 249 17.56 14.86 -4.54
N PRO A 250 18.26 14.04 -3.74
CA PRO A 250 17.97 13.86 -2.33
C PRO A 250 18.38 15.07 -1.49
N ILE A 251 17.86 15.13 -0.27
CA ILE A 251 18.37 15.97 0.80
C ILE A 251 19.35 15.12 1.60
N MET A 252 20.60 15.55 1.66
CA MET A 252 21.63 14.93 2.49
C MET A 252 21.57 15.51 3.90
N TRP A 253 21.66 14.66 4.91
CA TRP A 253 21.78 15.07 6.31
C TRP A 253 23.25 15.03 6.71
N ILE A 254 23.88 16.21 6.73
CA ILE A 254 25.33 16.35 6.92
C ILE A 254 25.61 16.90 8.31
N ARG A 255 26.63 16.37 8.97
CA ARG A 255 27.21 16.97 10.18
C ARG A 255 28.49 17.71 9.79
N PRO A 256 28.45 19.05 9.63
CA PRO A 256 29.61 19.82 9.28
C PRO A 256 30.68 19.76 10.40
N ASP A 257 31.92 19.57 10.03
CA ASP A 257 33.08 19.53 10.95
C ASP A 257 33.85 20.84 11.00
N LYS A 258 33.60 21.79 10.08
CA LYS A 258 34.33 23.03 9.91
C LYS A 258 33.46 24.27 10.21
N PRO A 259 34.05 25.30 10.86
CA PRO A 259 33.38 26.60 11.01
C PRO A 259 33.04 27.22 9.64
N PRO A 260 31.95 27.99 9.53
CA PRO A 260 31.05 28.42 10.60
C PRO A 260 29.89 27.44 10.87
N PHE A 261 29.84 26.28 10.23
CA PHE A 261 28.70 25.38 10.27
C PHE A 261 28.80 24.27 11.33
N SER A 262 30.01 24.07 11.94
CA SER A 262 30.23 23.02 12.96
C SER A 262 29.28 23.07 14.16
N ASP A 263 28.79 24.27 14.50
CA ASP A 263 27.93 24.47 15.67
C ASP A 263 26.44 24.19 15.41
N LEU A 264 26.09 23.95 14.15
CA LEU A 264 24.69 23.71 13.75
C LEU A 264 24.21 22.26 13.96
N GLY A 265 25.12 21.34 14.33
CA GLY A 265 24.79 19.92 14.46
C GLY A 265 24.57 19.25 13.10
N ILE A 266 23.38 18.71 12.84
CA ILE A 266 23.02 18.08 11.57
C ILE A 266 22.21 19.06 10.73
N VAL A 267 22.66 19.31 9.49
CA VAL A 267 22.00 20.25 8.55
C VAL A 267 21.49 19.52 7.31
N PRO A 268 20.27 19.86 6.82
CA PRO A 268 19.76 19.34 5.56
C PRO A 268 20.37 20.13 4.39
N VAL A 269 21.09 19.44 3.49
CA VAL A 269 21.70 20.05 2.30
C VAL A 269 21.17 19.35 1.06
N LYS A 270 20.59 20.11 0.12
CA LYS A 270 20.09 19.54 -1.14
C LYS A 270 21.28 19.14 -2.03
N TYR A 271 21.28 17.88 -2.48
CA TYR A 271 22.29 17.39 -3.41
C TYR A 271 22.30 18.23 -4.70
N SER A 272 23.46 18.74 -5.08
CA SER A 272 23.67 19.55 -6.28
C SER A 272 25.15 19.55 -6.67
N SER A 273 25.44 19.60 -7.98
CA SER A 273 26.82 19.72 -8.48
C SER A 273 27.55 20.97 -7.99
N ASN A 274 26.83 22.02 -7.59
CA ASN A 274 27.42 23.24 -7.04
C ASN A 274 28.13 22.99 -5.70
N LEU A 275 27.74 21.95 -4.97
CA LEU A 275 28.36 21.58 -3.69
C LEU A 275 29.85 21.20 -3.83
N ALA A 276 30.27 20.75 -5.01
CA ALA A 276 31.67 20.42 -5.30
C ALA A 276 32.66 21.59 -5.05
N ASN A 277 32.16 22.83 -5.03
CA ASN A 277 32.98 24.04 -4.79
C ASN A 277 32.65 24.71 -3.45
N THR A 278 32.11 23.96 -2.48
CA THR A 278 31.67 24.47 -1.18
C THR A 278 32.32 23.68 -0.03
N PHE A 279 32.03 24.06 1.21
CA PHE A 279 32.45 23.31 2.42
C PHE A 279 31.91 21.86 2.44
N PHE A 280 30.90 21.52 1.65
CA PHE A 280 30.27 20.22 1.55
C PHE A 280 30.76 19.40 0.36
N ALA A 281 31.93 19.75 -0.21
CA ALA A 281 32.47 19.08 -1.39
C ALA A 281 32.73 17.58 -1.14
N ASP A 282 33.29 17.25 0.02
CA ASP A 282 33.63 15.87 0.39
C ASP A 282 32.34 15.04 0.50
N ASP A 283 31.32 15.56 1.19
CA ASP A 283 30.01 14.89 1.33
C ASP A 283 29.34 14.70 -0.02
N TYR A 284 29.42 15.70 -0.91
CA TYR A 284 28.89 15.60 -2.27
C TYR A 284 29.57 14.48 -3.07
N HIS A 285 30.91 14.39 -3.00
CA HIS A 285 31.65 13.37 -3.74
C HIS A 285 31.41 11.97 -3.19
N ILE A 286 31.27 11.82 -1.88
CA ILE A 286 30.91 10.55 -1.21
C ILE A 286 29.52 10.11 -1.65
N GLU A 287 28.52 10.99 -1.60
CA GLU A 287 27.15 10.68 -2.00
C GLU A 287 27.07 10.31 -3.49
N LYS A 288 27.80 11.05 -4.34
CA LYS A 288 27.91 10.74 -5.75
C LYS A 288 28.52 9.37 -5.99
N TYR A 289 29.57 9.01 -5.26
CA TYR A 289 30.20 7.70 -5.34
C TYR A 289 29.21 6.60 -4.97
N PHE A 290 28.45 6.76 -3.87
CA PHE A 290 27.41 5.79 -3.48
C PHE A 290 26.32 5.68 -4.53
N SER A 291 25.84 6.78 -5.10
CA SER A 291 24.86 6.76 -6.18
C SER A 291 25.34 5.93 -7.38
N TYR A 292 26.62 6.07 -7.76
CA TYR A 292 27.21 5.29 -8.86
C TYR A 292 27.26 3.80 -8.52
N VAL A 293 27.75 3.45 -7.33
CA VAL A 293 27.84 2.05 -6.85
C VAL A 293 26.44 1.43 -6.81
N ASP A 294 25.45 2.13 -6.29
CA ASP A 294 24.08 1.62 -6.19
C ASP A 294 23.47 1.37 -7.57
N ASN A 295 23.68 2.27 -8.53
CA ASN A 295 23.14 2.08 -9.88
C ASN A 295 23.86 0.96 -10.65
N ILE A 296 25.15 0.71 -10.40
CA ILE A 296 25.88 -0.44 -10.94
C ILE A 296 25.38 -1.73 -10.28
N ASN A 297 25.15 -1.73 -8.96
CA ASN A 297 24.59 -2.88 -8.24
C ASN A 297 23.18 -3.23 -8.77
N LEU A 298 22.38 -2.23 -9.12
CA LEU A 298 21.08 -2.48 -9.76
C LEU A 298 21.22 -3.16 -11.12
N LEU A 299 22.21 -2.75 -11.93
CA LEU A 299 22.52 -3.45 -13.19
C LEU A 299 22.91 -4.90 -12.93
N TYR A 300 23.81 -5.12 -11.96
CA TYR A 300 24.22 -6.47 -11.55
C TYR A 300 23.02 -7.32 -11.13
N VAL A 301 22.15 -6.78 -10.29
CA VAL A 301 20.91 -7.49 -9.89
C VAL A 301 20.05 -7.82 -11.08
N ALA A 302 19.84 -6.89 -12.01
CA ALA A 302 19.00 -7.12 -13.20
C ALA A 302 19.59 -8.22 -14.10
N MET A 303 20.88 -8.19 -14.35
CA MET A 303 21.55 -9.16 -15.24
C MET A 303 21.63 -10.55 -14.60
N THR A 304 21.82 -10.65 -13.28
CA THR A 304 21.92 -11.95 -12.59
C THR A 304 20.60 -12.64 -12.34
N ARG A 305 19.49 -12.11 -12.85
CA ARG A 305 18.17 -12.79 -12.75
C ARG A 305 17.97 -13.86 -13.82
N ALA A 306 18.74 -13.83 -14.90
CA ALA A 306 18.64 -14.79 -15.98
C ALA A 306 19.44 -16.08 -15.69
N LYS A 307 18.84 -17.22 -16.03
CA LYS A 307 19.50 -18.53 -16.00
C LYS A 307 20.10 -18.92 -17.34
N ASP A 308 19.34 -18.70 -18.41
CA ASP A 308 19.68 -19.20 -19.75
C ASP A 308 20.10 -18.08 -20.71
N ALA A 309 19.31 -16.98 -20.79
CA ALA A 309 19.63 -15.89 -21.69
C ALA A 309 19.14 -14.51 -21.19
N ILE A 310 19.87 -13.46 -21.64
CA ILE A 310 19.53 -12.07 -21.43
C ILE A 310 19.36 -11.40 -22.78
N TYR A 311 18.29 -10.60 -22.93
CA TYR A 311 18.08 -9.74 -24.09
C TYR A 311 17.91 -8.30 -23.62
N GLY A 312 18.81 -7.40 -23.99
CA GLY A 312 18.82 -6.02 -23.54
C GLY A 312 18.79 -5.00 -24.67
N PHE A 313 18.11 -3.87 -24.45
CA PHE A 313 18.12 -2.75 -25.37
C PHE A 313 18.84 -1.54 -24.75
N ILE A 314 19.78 -0.96 -25.49
CA ILE A 314 20.48 0.27 -25.15
C ILE A 314 20.30 1.31 -26.25
N PRO A 315 20.20 2.62 -25.94
CA PRO A 315 20.18 3.67 -26.95
C PRO A 315 21.51 3.77 -27.69
N GLY A 316 21.46 3.80 -29.05
CA GLY A 316 22.66 3.76 -29.88
C GLY A 316 23.51 5.06 -29.78
N ASN A 317 22.92 6.20 -30.15
CA ASN A 317 23.68 7.46 -30.36
C ASN A 317 23.73 8.40 -29.15
N THR A 318 22.94 8.17 -28.10
CA THR A 318 22.81 9.07 -26.93
C THR A 318 23.41 8.51 -25.65
N ALA A 319 24.17 7.42 -25.73
CA ALA A 319 24.78 6.78 -24.58
C ALA A 319 25.93 7.66 -24.04
N LYS A 320 25.64 8.46 -23.00
CA LYS A 320 26.64 9.23 -22.25
C LYS A 320 27.39 8.30 -21.30
N SER A 321 28.68 8.55 -21.07
CA SER A 321 29.48 7.77 -20.11
C SER A 321 28.93 7.76 -18.67
N SER A 322 28.08 8.73 -18.32
CA SER A 322 27.40 8.83 -17.03
C SER A 322 26.08 8.04 -16.95
N THR A 323 25.82 7.13 -17.90
CA THR A 323 24.62 6.27 -17.93
C THR A 323 25.02 4.81 -18.00
N ILE A 324 24.12 3.92 -17.60
CA ILE A 324 24.30 2.47 -17.73
C ILE A 324 24.52 2.06 -19.19
N ALA A 325 23.79 2.67 -20.13
CA ALA A 325 24.00 2.45 -21.55
C ALA A 325 25.44 2.77 -21.98
N GLY A 326 26.00 3.86 -21.47
CA GLY A 326 27.39 4.26 -21.74
C GLY A 326 28.40 3.26 -21.20
N ILE A 327 28.21 2.77 -19.97
CA ILE A 327 29.08 1.74 -19.37
C ILE A 327 29.05 0.47 -20.21
N ILE A 328 27.87 -0.05 -20.54
CA ILE A 328 27.72 -1.28 -21.33
C ILE A 328 28.36 -1.10 -22.70
N LYS A 329 28.07 0.02 -23.39
CA LYS A 329 28.66 0.30 -24.69
C LYS A 329 30.18 0.36 -24.63
N ASN A 330 30.74 1.08 -23.65
CA ASN A 330 32.20 1.16 -23.48
C ASN A 330 32.82 -0.22 -23.20
N ALA A 331 32.20 -1.03 -22.34
CA ALA A 331 32.67 -2.39 -22.05
C ALA A 331 32.68 -3.28 -23.29
N ILE A 332 31.67 -3.15 -24.17
CA ILE A 332 31.58 -3.93 -25.40
C ILE A 332 32.56 -3.42 -26.49
N THR A 333 32.82 -2.12 -26.56
CA THR A 333 33.58 -1.52 -27.68
C THR A 333 35.04 -1.23 -27.35
N SER A 334 35.45 -1.17 -26.06
CA SER A 334 36.83 -0.80 -25.67
C SER A 334 37.92 -1.73 -26.18
N GLY A 335 37.58 -3.00 -26.40
CA GLY A 335 38.61 -4.00 -26.81
C GLY A 335 39.61 -4.33 -25.69
N GLU A 336 39.46 -3.73 -24.52
CA GLU A 336 40.29 -4.07 -23.38
C GLU A 336 39.82 -5.37 -22.74
N ASN A 337 40.76 -6.24 -22.42
CA ASN A 337 40.47 -7.47 -21.70
C ASN A 337 40.56 -7.16 -20.19
N PRO A 338 39.46 -7.14 -19.45
CA PRO A 338 39.52 -7.02 -17.99
C PRO A 338 40.35 -8.20 -17.46
N ALA A 339 41.29 -7.93 -16.56
CA ALA A 339 42.28 -8.87 -16.05
C ALA A 339 41.74 -10.22 -15.54
N ASP A 340 40.43 -10.34 -15.32
CA ASP A 340 39.77 -11.54 -14.78
C ASP A 340 38.90 -12.32 -15.81
N ASN A 341 38.83 -11.91 -17.06
CA ASN A 341 37.86 -12.47 -18.05
C ASN A 341 38.44 -13.59 -18.94
N GLN A 342 39.18 -14.53 -18.42
CA GLN A 342 39.57 -15.76 -19.16
C GLN A 342 39.91 -15.55 -20.66
N GLY A 343 40.37 -14.37 -21.05
CA GLY A 343 40.76 -14.06 -22.43
C GLY A 343 39.63 -13.68 -23.38
N ILE A 344 38.37 -13.44 -22.93
CA ILE A 344 37.23 -13.06 -23.77
C ILE A 344 37.29 -11.57 -24.10
N ILE A 345 37.40 -11.23 -25.40
CA ILE A 345 37.34 -9.86 -25.88
C ILE A 345 35.92 -9.60 -26.39
N LEU A 346 35.12 -8.84 -25.61
CA LEU A 346 33.70 -8.59 -25.92
C LEU A 346 33.49 -7.94 -27.27
N LYS A 347 34.44 -7.13 -27.73
CA LYS A 347 34.38 -6.45 -29.04
C LYS A 347 34.25 -7.43 -30.23
N GLU A 348 34.80 -8.63 -30.14
CA GLU A 348 34.73 -9.65 -31.20
C GLU A 348 33.29 -10.12 -31.44
N TYR A 349 32.41 -9.98 -30.45
CA TYR A 349 31.00 -10.37 -30.52
C TYR A 349 30.08 -9.20 -30.86
N PHE A 350 30.63 -8.01 -31.14
CA PHE A 350 29.86 -6.82 -31.47
C PHE A 350 29.86 -6.56 -33.00
N ASN A 351 28.69 -6.64 -33.58
CA ASN A 351 28.49 -6.28 -35.01
C ASN A 351 28.19 -4.77 -35.10
N GLU A 352 29.19 -3.97 -35.48
CA GLU A 352 29.06 -2.51 -35.60
C GLU A 352 28.01 -2.08 -36.62
N LEU A 353 27.86 -2.79 -37.73
CA LEU A 353 26.90 -2.46 -38.81
C LEU A 353 25.44 -2.64 -38.37
N LYS A 354 25.20 -3.66 -37.56
CA LYS A 354 23.85 -3.95 -37.04
C LYS A 354 23.61 -3.30 -35.67
N GLY A 355 24.66 -2.85 -34.98
CA GLY A 355 24.58 -2.37 -33.63
C GLY A 355 24.13 -3.46 -32.62
N VAL A 356 24.54 -4.72 -32.87
CA VAL A 356 24.10 -5.89 -32.10
C VAL A 356 25.33 -6.57 -31.47
N PHE A 357 25.24 -6.85 -30.19
CA PHE A 357 26.17 -7.67 -29.43
C PHE A 357 25.53 -9.03 -29.17
N GLU A 358 26.18 -10.12 -29.59
CA GLU A 358 25.71 -11.49 -29.40
C GLU A 358 26.86 -12.34 -28.84
N TYR A 359 26.64 -12.93 -27.66
CA TYR A 359 27.61 -13.84 -27.03
C TYR A 359 26.90 -15.13 -26.61
N GLY A 360 27.43 -16.26 -27.04
CA GLY A 360 26.87 -17.58 -26.75
C GLY A 360 25.74 -17.98 -27.69
N LYS A 361 25.05 -19.03 -27.35
CA LYS A 361 23.88 -19.55 -28.08
C LYS A 361 22.73 -19.73 -27.10
N ILE A 362 21.52 -19.41 -27.54
CA ILE A 362 20.30 -19.65 -26.75
C ILE A 362 20.15 -21.17 -26.60
N PRO A 363 20.23 -21.75 -25.38
CA PRO A 363 19.94 -23.16 -25.21
C PRO A 363 18.48 -23.41 -25.56
N GLY A 364 18.19 -24.52 -26.27
CA GLY A 364 16.81 -24.96 -26.43
C GLY A 364 16.22 -25.26 -25.06
N SER A 365 14.95 -24.94 -24.83
CA SER A 365 14.28 -25.32 -23.57
C SER A 365 14.35 -26.85 -23.44
N THR A 366 15.08 -27.34 -22.46
CA THR A 366 14.98 -28.74 -22.06
C THR A 366 13.58 -28.96 -21.55
N GLU A 367 12.87 -29.95 -22.12
CA GLU A 367 11.56 -30.36 -21.62
C GLU A 367 11.63 -30.46 -20.07
N LYS A 368 10.67 -29.86 -19.42
CA LYS A 368 10.51 -30.08 -17.98
C LYS A 368 10.38 -31.58 -17.79
N PRO A 369 11.13 -32.22 -16.88
CA PRO A 369 10.75 -33.54 -16.46
C PRO A 369 9.28 -33.43 -16.02
N GLU A 370 8.41 -34.25 -16.61
CA GLU A 370 7.04 -34.36 -16.12
C GLU A 370 7.16 -34.52 -14.60
N LEU A 371 6.67 -33.53 -13.88
CA LEU A 371 6.50 -33.66 -12.44
C LEU A 371 5.56 -34.86 -12.31
N SER A 372 6.13 -36.03 -12.08
CA SER A 372 5.33 -37.17 -11.63
C SER A 372 4.50 -36.62 -10.47
N GLU A 373 3.18 -36.58 -10.66
CA GLU A 373 2.26 -36.26 -9.56
C GLU A 373 2.65 -37.19 -8.40
N VAL A 374 3.30 -36.63 -7.40
CA VAL A 374 3.52 -37.33 -6.14
C VAL A 374 2.14 -37.37 -5.51
N ILE A 375 1.42 -38.43 -5.83
CA ILE A 375 0.18 -38.76 -5.12
C ILE A 375 0.61 -39.09 -3.69
N ILE A 376 0.48 -38.10 -2.81
CA ILE A 376 0.63 -38.31 -1.37
C ILE A 376 -0.59 -39.11 -0.95
N SER A 377 -0.47 -40.45 -0.99
CA SER A 377 -1.54 -41.35 -0.62
C SER A 377 -1.83 -41.37 0.89
N GLU A 378 -0.88 -40.92 1.70
CA GLU A 378 -1.05 -40.82 3.17
C GLU A 378 -0.27 -39.62 3.68
N TYR A 379 -0.94 -38.69 4.38
CA TYR A 379 -0.29 -37.69 5.22
C TYR A 379 -0.73 -37.90 6.67
N TYR A 380 0.26 -37.85 7.55
CA TYR A 380 -0.01 -38.00 8.98
C TYR A 380 -0.64 -36.70 9.50
N THR A 381 -1.93 -36.75 9.82
CA THR A 381 -2.57 -35.69 10.59
C THR A 381 -2.12 -35.78 12.04
N VAL A 382 -1.28 -34.84 12.46
CA VAL A 382 -0.92 -34.72 13.88
C VAL A 382 -2.09 -34.13 14.64
N ASN A 383 -2.92 -34.96 15.19
CA ASN A 383 -4.16 -34.63 15.89
C ASN A 383 -3.96 -33.91 17.25
N ARG A 384 -2.75 -33.44 17.58
CA ARG A 384 -2.44 -32.86 18.90
C ARG A 384 -2.26 -31.34 18.91
N ARG A 385 -2.51 -30.63 17.80
CA ARG A 385 -2.38 -29.14 17.75
C ARG A 385 -3.70 -28.36 17.87
N HIS A 386 -4.83 -29.06 18.00
CA HIS A 386 -6.13 -28.36 18.17
C HIS A 386 -6.28 -27.66 19.53
N GLU A 387 -5.51 -28.04 20.54
CA GLU A 387 -5.57 -27.38 21.87
C GLU A 387 -4.72 -26.12 21.99
N SER A 388 -3.82 -25.83 21.03
CA SER A 388 -2.92 -24.67 21.08
C SER A 388 -3.27 -23.53 20.10
N LEU A 389 -4.18 -23.74 19.16
CA LEU A 389 -4.68 -22.71 18.26
C LEU A 389 -5.94 -22.08 18.86
N LYS A 390 -5.75 -21.09 19.74
CA LYS A 390 -6.83 -20.17 20.12
C LYS A 390 -7.03 -19.19 18.98
N LEU A 391 -7.98 -19.47 18.11
CA LEU A 391 -8.54 -18.46 17.19
C LEU A 391 -9.24 -17.41 18.06
N LYS A 392 -8.63 -16.24 18.24
CA LYS A 392 -9.33 -15.05 18.75
C LYS A 392 -10.28 -14.57 17.66
N LEU A 393 -11.47 -15.14 17.61
CA LEU A 393 -12.59 -14.56 16.90
C LEU A 393 -13.16 -13.46 17.81
N HIS A 394 -13.10 -12.21 17.39
CA HIS A 394 -13.85 -11.15 18.03
C HIS A 394 -15.33 -11.56 17.99
N GLY A 395 -15.92 -11.81 19.14
CA GLY A 395 -17.32 -12.20 19.29
C GLY A 395 -17.60 -13.56 19.91
N GLU A 396 -16.62 -14.48 20.03
CA GLU A 396 -16.87 -15.84 20.58
C GLU A 396 -16.77 -15.95 22.11
N ASN A 397 -16.35 -14.90 22.83
CA ASN A 397 -16.28 -14.97 24.29
C ASN A 397 -17.64 -14.84 25.01
N TYR A 398 -18.75 -14.80 24.27
CA TYR A 398 -20.10 -14.75 24.84
C TYR A 398 -20.68 -16.12 25.25
N PHE A 399 -20.02 -17.25 24.91
CA PHE A 399 -20.64 -18.58 25.02
C PHE A 399 -19.79 -19.67 25.71
N THR A 400 -18.67 -19.37 26.33
CA THR A 400 -17.92 -20.37 27.10
C THR A 400 -18.15 -20.22 28.61
N PRO A 401 -18.72 -21.25 29.29
CA PRO A 401 -18.91 -21.23 30.74
C PRO A 401 -17.66 -21.74 31.47
N ALA A 402 -16.70 -20.86 31.75
CA ALA A 402 -15.67 -21.11 32.76
C ALA A 402 -15.02 -19.78 33.15
N ASP A 403 -15.19 -19.36 34.40
CA ASP A 403 -14.70 -18.10 35.03
C ASP A 403 -15.42 -16.82 34.58
N GLU A 404 -16.74 -16.87 34.57
CA GLU A 404 -17.64 -15.80 34.09
C GLU A 404 -17.42 -14.43 34.75
N ALA A 405 -16.96 -14.35 35.98
CA ALA A 405 -16.91 -13.06 36.70
C ALA A 405 -15.69 -12.18 36.36
N SER A 406 -14.53 -12.76 36.07
CA SER A 406 -13.32 -11.98 35.73
C SER A 406 -13.22 -11.65 34.26
N GLU A 407 -13.65 -12.54 33.35
CA GLU A 407 -13.68 -12.26 31.90
C GLU A 407 -14.74 -11.23 31.55
N GLN A 408 -15.93 -11.28 32.16
CA GLN A 408 -16.97 -10.27 31.98
C GLN A 408 -16.52 -8.88 32.44
N LYS A 409 -15.75 -8.76 33.52
CA LYS A 409 -15.19 -7.49 33.98
C LYS A 409 -14.14 -6.91 33.03
N ILE A 410 -13.26 -7.77 32.47
CA ILE A 410 -12.22 -7.36 31.51
C ILE A 410 -12.87 -6.93 30.19
N ASN A 411 -13.85 -7.68 29.70
CA ASN A 411 -14.56 -7.36 28.47
C ASN A 411 -15.38 -6.06 28.62
N TYR A 412 -16.00 -5.85 29.75
CA TYR A 412 -16.73 -4.61 30.05
C TYR A 412 -15.78 -3.41 30.12
N GLY A 413 -14.61 -3.55 30.78
CA GLY A 413 -13.60 -2.50 30.85
C GLY A 413 -13.13 -2.07 29.45
N ASN A 414 -12.78 -3.03 28.60
CA ASN A 414 -12.34 -2.76 27.22
C ASN A 414 -13.43 -2.08 26.39
N LEU A 415 -14.68 -2.54 26.53
CA LEU A 415 -15.83 -1.95 25.86
C LEU A 415 -16.02 -0.48 26.25
N MET A 416 -15.93 -0.19 27.55
CA MET A 416 -16.10 1.18 28.06
C MET A 416 -14.94 2.09 27.67
N HIS A 417 -13.69 1.60 27.61
CA HIS A 417 -12.57 2.37 27.05
C HIS A 417 -12.86 2.78 25.61
N GLU A 418 -13.30 1.84 24.77
CA GLU A 418 -13.64 2.11 23.37
C GLU A 418 -14.79 3.13 23.23
N VAL A 419 -15.79 3.08 24.10
CA VAL A 419 -16.86 4.09 24.14
C VAL A 419 -16.29 5.47 24.45
N PHE A 420 -15.47 5.59 25.51
CA PHE A 420 -14.89 6.88 25.90
C PHE A 420 -13.89 7.42 24.87
N GLU A 421 -13.23 6.56 24.11
CA GLU A 421 -12.43 6.95 22.94
C GLU A 421 -13.31 7.61 21.87
N GLY A 422 -14.53 7.11 21.63
CA GLY A 422 -15.47 7.69 20.68
C GLY A 422 -16.10 9.03 21.10
N ILE A 423 -16.10 9.38 22.40
CA ILE A 423 -16.81 10.54 22.94
C ILE A 423 -15.87 11.73 23.12
N ASN A 424 -16.15 12.85 22.48
CA ASN A 424 -15.51 14.15 22.72
C ASN A 424 -16.39 15.04 23.60
N THR A 425 -17.66 15.10 23.24
CA THR A 425 -18.72 15.86 23.91
C THR A 425 -19.94 14.98 24.13
N ALA A 426 -20.93 15.47 24.84
CA ALA A 426 -22.18 14.75 25.07
C ALA A 426 -22.92 14.39 23.76
N ASP A 427 -22.72 15.17 22.71
CA ASP A 427 -23.38 14.98 21.42
C ASP A 427 -22.83 13.76 20.65
N ASP A 428 -21.63 13.28 20.99
CA ASP A 428 -21.02 12.13 20.35
C ASP A 428 -21.51 10.77 20.92
N ILE A 429 -22.20 10.76 22.06
CA ILE A 429 -22.66 9.54 22.73
C ILE A 429 -23.49 8.64 21.81
N PRO A 430 -24.50 9.16 21.07
CA PRO A 430 -25.30 8.33 20.17
C PRO A 430 -24.46 7.64 19.09
N SER A 431 -23.48 8.35 18.53
CA SER A 431 -22.59 7.82 17.51
C SER A 431 -21.66 6.73 18.06
N ALA A 432 -21.07 6.94 19.24
CA ALA A 432 -20.20 5.97 19.91
C ALA A 432 -20.94 4.67 20.24
N ILE A 433 -22.18 4.75 20.73
CA ILE A 433 -23.01 3.58 21.05
C ILE A 433 -23.40 2.84 19.77
N ASN A 434 -23.84 3.57 18.73
CA ASN A 434 -24.23 2.97 17.46
C ASN A 434 -23.07 2.22 16.82
N LYS A 435 -21.83 2.73 16.93
CA LYS A 435 -20.63 2.03 16.47
C LYS A 435 -20.50 0.64 17.11
N LEU A 436 -20.66 0.52 18.41
CA LEU A 436 -20.61 -0.76 19.12
C LEU A 436 -21.72 -1.73 18.73
N ILE A 437 -22.91 -1.20 18.45
CA ILE A 437 -24.04 -2.03 17.96
C ILE A 437 -23.75 -2.55 16.56
N VAL A 438 -23.25 -1.69 15.66
CA VAL A 438 -22.87 -2.06 14.29
C VAL A 438 -21.74 -3.09 14.29
N GLU A 439 -20.80 -2.99 15.21
CA GLU A 439 -19.69 -3.95 15.39
C GLU A 439 -20.14 -5.26 16.09
N GLY A 440 -21.41 -5.36 16.49
CA GLY A 440 -21.97 -6.55 17.17
C GLY A 440 -21.44 -6.74 18.59
N LYS A 441 -20.79 -5.73 19.18
CA LYS A 441 -20.21 -5.79 20.54
C LYS A 441 -21.26 -5.66 21.64
N ILE A 442 -22.35 -4.95 21.36
CA ILE A 442 -23.52 -4.82 22.25
C ILE A 442 -24.82 -5.05 21.47
N PRO A 443 -25.85 -5.62 22.10
CA PRO A 443 -27.15 -5.73 21.48
C PRO A 443 -27.87 -4.38 21.41
N GLY A 444 -28.68 -4.15 20.36
CA GLY A 444 -29.44 -2.90 20.20
C GLY A 444 -30.36 -2.56 21.39
N SER A 445 -30.80 -3.56 22.13
CA SER A 445 -31.59 -3.37 23.37
C SER A 445 -30.83 -2.69 24.52
N ALA A 446 -29.49 -2.65 24.45
CA ALA A 446 -28.66 -2.00 25.46
C ALA A 446 -28.52 -0.47 25.23
N TYR A 447 -28.95 0.04 24.07
CA TYR A 447 -28.75 1.44 23.66
C TYR A 447 -29.24 2.44 24.70
N GLU A 448 -30.53 2.42 25.06
CA GLU A 448 -31.13 3.40 25.97
C GLU A 448 -30.51 3.40 27.37
N GLY A 449 -30.19 2.20 27.88
CA GLY A 449 -29.54 2.05 29.18
C GLY A 449 -28.14 2.63 29.20
N LEU A 450 -27.35 2.36 28.16
CA LEU A 450 -25.97 2.82 28.03
C LEU A 450 -25.93 4.33 27.76
N GLU A 451 -26.80 4.86 26.91
CA GLU A 451 -26.91 6.29 26.62
C GLU A 451 -27.20 7.10 27.90
N LYS A 452 -28.20 6.66 28.68
CA LYS A 452 -28.56 7.32 29.94
C LYS A 452 -27.39 7.29 30.94
N LYS A 453 -26.71 6.13 31.05
CA LYS A 453 -25.54 5.99 31.95
C LYS A 453 -24.42 6.91 31.51
N LEU A 454 -24.03 6.92 30.26
CA LEU A 454 -22.96 7.77 29.73
C LEU A 454 -23.26 9.26 29.89
N LYS A 455 -24.50 9.69 29.55
CA LYS A 455 -24.93 11.07 29.74
C LYS A 455 -24.80 11.50 31.19
N SER A 456 -25.23 10.66 32.14
CA SER A 456 -25.14 11.00 33.58
C SER A 456 -23.69 11.09 34.05
N LEU A 457 -22.79 10.25 33.54
CA LEU A 457 -21.38 10.26 33.93
C LEU A 457 -20.65 11.50 33.42
N ILE A 458 -20.75 11.83 32.13
CA ILE A 458 -19.98 12.94 31.53
C ILE A 458 -20.56 14.34 31.84
N THR A 459 -21.85 14.43 32.23
CA THR A 459 -22.46 15.70 32.67
C THR A 459 -22.32 15.93 34.18
N SER A 460 -21.71 15.00 34.90
CA SER A 460 -21.38 15.18 36.32
C SER A 460 -20.50 16.43 36.54
N PRO A 461 -20.78 17.31 37.50
CA PRO A 461 -20.00 18.53 37.74
C PRO A 461 -18.51 18.31 37.92
N LYS A 462 -18.10 17.10 38.33
CA LYS A 462 -16.70 16.71 38.51
C LYS A 462 -15.92 16.52 37.24
N VAL A 463 -16.58 16.12 36.14
CA VAL A 463 -15.94 15.74 34.89
C VAL A 463 -16.43 16.53 33.68
N ALA A 464 -17.46 17.34 33.84
CA ALA A 464 -18.09 18.09 32.75
C ALA A 464 -17.09 18.95 31.95
N GLU A 465 -16.08 19.52 32.62
CA GLU A 465 -15.02 20.29 31.95
C GLU A 465 -14.18 19.44 31.01
N TRP A 466 -14.03 18.13 31.24
CA TRP A 466 -13.23 17.24 30.44
C TRP A 466 -13.90 16.86 29.10
N PHE A 467 -15.20 17.13 28.99
CA PHE A 467 -16.05 16.90 27.83
C PHE A 467 -16.69 18.17 27.29
N ALA A 468 -16.14 19.33 27.67
CA ALA A 468 -16.65 20.62 27.24
C ALA A 468 -16.36 20.89 25.74
N PRO A 469 -17.31 21.50 24.99
CA PRO A 469 -17.08 21.89 23.60
C PRO A 469 -15.92 22.90 23.50
N GLY A 470 -15.04 22.72 22.50
CA GLY A 470 -13.93 23.64 22.20
C GLY A 470 -12.63 23.38 22.96
N ALA A 471 -12.56 22.41 23.86
CA ALA A 471 -11.31 21.96 24.45
C ALA A 471 -10.45 21.22 23.40
N ARG A 472 -9.15 21.50 23.38
CA ARG A 472 -8.20 20.72 22.58
C ARG A 472 -7.81 19.49 23.36
N PHE A 473 -8.07 18.31 22.81
CA PHE A 473 -7.76 17.05 23.48
C PHE A 473 -7.13 16.06 22.51
N PHE A 474 -6.38 15.12 23.07
CA PHE A 474 -5.83 13.96 22.38
C PHE A 474 -6.32 12.71 23.12
N LYS A 475 -6.78 11.72 22.34
CA LYS A 475 -7.25 10.43 22.86
C LYS A 475 -6.27 9.36 22.45
N GLU A 476 -5.86 8.54 23.39
CA GLU A 476 -4.94 7.42 23.17
C GLU A 476 -3.72 7.78 22.30
N ALA A 477 -3.26 9.04 22.36
CA ALA A 477 -2.12 9.51 21.60
C ALA A 477 -0.81 8.90 22.14
N GLU A 478 -0.04 8.30 21.25
CA GLU A 478 1.23 7.69 21.61
C GLU A 478 2.30 8.74 21.92
N ILE A 479 2.94 8.64 23.07
CA ILE A 479 4.12 9.41 23.46
C ILE A 479 5.34 8.51 23.25
N LEU A 480 6.20 8.86 22.29
CA LEU A 480 7.44 8.14 22.02
C LEU A 480 8.51 8.52 23.04
N LEU A 481 9.03 7.53 23.76
CA LEU A 481 10.12 7.72 24.72
C LEU A 481 11.49 7.63 24.05
N PRO A 482 12.54 8.24 24.61
CA PRO A 482 13.91 8.12 24.10
C PRO A 482 14.42 6.67 24.02
N SER A 483 13.84 5.76 24.81
CA SER A 483 14.12 4.32 24.78
C SER A 483 13.56 3.59 23.56
N GLY A 484 12.76 4.26 22.71
CA GLY A 484 12.05 3.65 21.59
C GLY A 484 10.74 2.94 21.95
N THR A 485 10.35 2.96 23.24
CA THR A 485 9.06 2.46 23.71
C THR A 485 8.01 3.58 23.66
N THR A 486 6.74 3.21 23.55
CA THR A 486 5.63 4.18 23.56
C THR A 486 4.85 4.11 24.88
N ARG A 487 4.25 5.23 25.26
CA ARG A 487 3.26 5.35 26.32
C ARG A 487 2.01 5.99 25.75
N ARG A 488 0.84 5.55 26.21
CA ARG A 488 -0.44 5.92 25.61
C ARG A 488 -1.45 6.25 26.71
N PRO A 489 -1.56 7.53 27.10
CA PRO A 489 -2.60 7.97 28.02
C PRO A 489 -3.98 7.90 27.36
N ASP A 490 -5.02 7.55 28.11
CA ASP A 490 -6.38 7.43 27.59
C ASP A 490 -6.90 8.78 27.06
N ARG A 491 -6.68 9.86 27.80
CA ARG A 491 -7.09 11.21 27.37
C ARG A 491 -6.15 12.28 27.92
N VAL A 492 -5.75 13.22 27.04
CA VAL A 492 -5.00 14.43 27.40
C VAL A 492 -5.77 15.64 26.93
N ILE A 493 -6.02 16.61 27.81
CA ILE A 493 -6.78 17.83 27.53
C ILE A 493 -5.88 19.04 27.71
N PHE A 494 -5.93 19.95 26.76
CA PHE A 494 -5.25 21.23 26.83
C PHE A 494 -6.30 22.35 26.98
N SER A 495 -6.33 22.96 28.15
CA SER A 495 -7.26 24.05 28.46
C SER A 495 -6.57 25.12 29.32
N HIS A 496 -6.74 26.39 28.96
CA HIS A 496 -6.26 27.56 29.70
C HIS A 496 -4.77 27.48 30.14
N GLY A 497 -3.91 26.92 29.26
CA GLY A 497 -2.47 26.78 29.53
C GLY A 497 -2.10 25.62 30.46
N LYS A 498 -3.05 24.75 30.81
CA LYS A 498 -2.85 23.51 31.56
C LYS A 498 -2.94 22.29 30.63
N ALA A 499 -2.17 21.25 30.96
CA ALA A 499 -2.31 19.91 30.40
C ALA A 499 -2.90 18.99 31.46
N ILE A 500 -4.04 18.38 31.18
CA ILE A 500 -4.74 17.46 32.08
C ILE A 500 -4.70 16.07 31.49
N VAL A 501 -4.11 15.12 32.21
CA VAL A 501 -4.10 13.69 31.83
C VAL A 501 -5.20 12.98 32.60
N ILE A 502 -5.98 12.19 31.92
CA ILE A 502 -7.04 11.38 32.51
C ILE A 502 -6.83 9.93 32.08
N ASP A 503 -6.79 9.06 33.08
CA ASP A 503 -6.69 7.61 32.89
C ASP A 503 -7.98 6.96 33.41
N PHE A 504 -8.74 6.31 32.51
CA PHE A 504 -10.02 5.68 32.85
C PHE A 504 -9.78 4.28 33.43
N LYS A 505 -10.45 3.97 34.54
CA LYS A 505 -10.37 2.63 35.16
C LYS A 505 -11.76 2.08 35.47
N PHE A 506 -11.94 0.83 35.06
CA PHE A 506 -13.17 0.06 35.27
C PHE A 506 -12.81 -1.14 36.13
N GLY A 507 -13.05 -1.05 37.44
CA GLY A 507 -12.77 -2.12 38.38
C GLY A 507 -12.18 -1.68 39.72
N GLU A 508 -11.34 -2.53 40.31
CA GLU A 508 -10.75 -2.31 41.63
C GLU A 508 -9.59 -1.29 41.57
N GLU A 509 -9.40 -0.59 42.70
CA GLU A 509 -8.29 0.37 42.88
C GLU A 509 -6.96 -0.40 42.99
N ASP A 510 -5.95 0.01 42.24
CA ASP A 510 -4.62 -0.57 42.28
C ASP A 510 -3.56 0.54 42.30
N ARG A 511 -2.54 0.39 43.14
CA ARG A 511 -1.45 1.38 43.29
C ARG A 511 -0.67 1.58 41.97
N LYS A 512 -0.58 0.55 41.14
CA LYS A 512 0.07 0.65 39.84
C LYS A 512 -0.55 1.72 38.91
N TYR A 513 -1.83 2.03 39.07
CA TYR A 513 -2.50 3.07 38.28
C TYR A 513 -2.04 4.47 38.67
N ILE A 514 -1.71 4.67 39.96
CA ILE A 514 -1.14 5.93 40.46
C ILE A 514 0.25 6.15 39.80
N ASP A 515 1.10 5.12 39.82
CA ASP A 515 2.43 5.20 39.23
C ASP A 515 2.35 5.42 37.71
N GLN A 516 1.34 4.85 37.04
CA GLN A 516 1.08 5.06 35.63
C GLN A 516 0.69 6.50 35.31
N ALA A 517 -0.25 7.06 36.03
CA ALA A 517 -0.75 8.43 35.85
C ALA A 517 0.33 9.48 36.17
N LEU A 518 1.11 9.28 37.24
CA LEU A 518 2.30 10.08 37.55
C LEU A 518 3.32 10.04 36.39
N GLY A 519 3.58 8.86 35.83
CA GLY A 519 4.47 8.70 34.69
C GLY A 519 4.01 9.49 33.46
N TYR A 520 2.71 9.55 33.19
CA TYR A 520 2.16 10.36 32.09
C TYR A 520 2.30 11.86 32.35
N ARG A 521 2.04 12.30 33.58
CA ARG A 521 2.22 13.70 34.00
C ARG A 521 3.66 14.16 33.80
N ASP A 522 4.61 13.36 34.30
CA ASP A 522 6.04 13.68 34.21
C ASP A 522 6.54 13.72 32.76
N LEU A 523 6.00 12.86 31.88
CA LEU A 523 6.30 12.89 30.46
C LEU A 523 5.81 14.17 29.79
N LEU A 524 4.59 14.61 30.06
CA LEU A 524 4.06 15.87 29.50
C LEU A 524 4.81 17.08 30.05
N ALA A 525 5.17 17.08 31.33
CA ALA A 525 6.01 18.12 31.93
C ALA A 525 7.40 18.17 31.21
N GLY A 526 8.00 17.01 30.93
CA GLY A 526 9.26 16.89 30.17
C GLY A 526 9.14 17.36 28.71
N MET A 527 7.93 17.35 28.13
CA MET A 527 7.65 17.89 26.80
C MET A 527 7.44 19.42 26.79
N GLY A 528 7.53 20.10 27.96
CA GLY A 528 7.43 21.54 28.08
C GLY A 528 6.05 22.08 28.54
N TYR A 529 5.16 21.21 29.01
CA TYR A 529 3.89 21.62 29.60
C TYR A 529 4.06 21.84 31.12
N GLU A 530 4.34 23.06 31.55
CA GLU A 530 4.71 23.36 32.94
C GLU A 530 3.57 23.12 33.94
N ASN A 531 2.31 23.29 33.52
CA ASN A 531 1.12 23.08 34.37
C ASN A 531 0.43 21.78 33.97
N THR A 532 0.92 20.64 34.44
CA THR A 532 0.35 19.33 34.15
C THR A 532 -0.30 18.73 35.40
N GLU A 533 -1.59 18.37 35.27
CA GLU A 533 -2.38 17.69 36.29
C GLU A 533 -2.70 16.27 35.81
N ALA A 534 -2.74 15.28 36.68
CA ALA A 534 -3.11 13.92 36.35
C ALA A 534 -4.26 13.41 37.24
N PHE A 535 -5.21 12.75 36.61
CA PHE A 535 -6.38 12.19 37.26
C PHE A 535 -6.59 10.74 36.88
N ILE A 536 -6.97 9.92 37.83
CA ILE A 536 -7.51 8.59 37.63
C ILE A 536 -9.01 8.65 37.87
N TRP A 537 -9.81 8.29 36.87
CA TRP A 537 -11.25 8.23 37.03
C TRP A 537 -11.72 6.78 37.08
N TYR A 538 -12.11 6.34 38.28
CA TYR A 538 -12.78 5.06 38.50
C TYR A 538 -14.25 5.21 38.12
N VAL A 539 -14.57 4.97 36.84
CA VAL A 539 -15.86 5.33 36.25
C VAL A 539 -17.03 4.61 36.91
N ASP A 540 -16.89 3.33 37.24
CA ASP A 540 -17.97 2.54 37.87
C ASP A 540 -18.23 2.96 39.32
N LYS A 541 -17.27 3.60 39.99
CA LYS A 541 -17.36 4.06 41.38
C LYS A 541 -17.65 5.56 41.46
N ASP A 542 -17.77 6.27 40.33
CA ASP A 542 -17.85 7.73 40.25
C ASP A 542 -16.81 8.44 41.15
N LYS A 543 -15.58 7.85 41.21
CA LYS A 543 -14.49 8.34 42.05
C LYS A 543 -13.35 8.87 41.18
N ILE A 544 -12.95 10.11 41.49
CA ILE A 544 -11.79 10.76 40.86
C ILE A 544 -10.69 10.87 41.89
N VAL A 545 -9.49 10.48 41.51
CA VAL A 545 -8.27 10.61 42.30
C VAL A 545 -7.32 11.52 41.54
N GLU A 546 -6.96 12.66 42.14
CA GLU A 546 -5.89 13.52 41.66
C GLU A 546 -4.54 12.95 42.10
N VAL A 547 -3.52 12.96 41.22
CA VAL A 547 -2.25 12.26 41.43
C VAL A 547 -1.06 13.19 41.27
#